data_cc09b8dcabbdc3d9d6994cfc4539712d
#
_entry.id   cc09b8dcabbdc3d9d6994cfc4539712d
#
_cell.length_a   1.000
_cell.length_b   1.000
_cell.length_c   1.000
_cell.angle_alpha   90.00
_cell.angle_beta   90.00
_cell.angle_gamma   90.00
#
_symmetry.space_group_name_H-M   'P 1'
#
loop_
_entity.id
_entity.type
_entity.pdbx_description
1 polymer ?
#
loop_
_entity_poly.entity_id
_entity_poly.type
_entity_poly.pdbx_seq_one_letter_code
_entity_poly.pdbx_strand_id
1 'polypeptide(L)'
;MIRQILIAVMLFCGGAMSASPQNWHNLMKLSPFERAVTITKYYEQWHTRKDYPYIGYGHRIRPGENLTYPITEHQADSILRSDLRKNCALFRQYGADSLLLGCVSYNCGCASLLGSKNKSKSTLLKKLDVGNRNILVDLLEFCHYKGKRHPYIQRRRWIEYILLFESK
;
A
#
# COMPACT_ATOMS: atom_id res chain seq x y z
N MET A 1 5.80 -22.78 3.24
CA MET A 1 4.64 -23.31 4.00
C MET A 1 3.75 -22.19 4.54
N ILE A 2 4.22 -21.25 5.35
CA ILE A 2 3.40 -20.15 5.93
C ILE A 2 2.68 -19.32 4.85
N ARG A 3 3.33 -18.99 3.71
CA ARG A 3 2.70 -18.26 2.59
C ARG A 3 1.52 -19.01 1.95
N GLN A 4 1.57 -20.32 1.86
CA GLN A 4 0.48 -21.13 1.27
C GLN A 4 -0.72 -21.26 2.21
N ILE A 5 -0.49 -21.37 3.52
CA ILE A 5 -1.55 -21.43 4.54
C ILE A 5 -2.27 -20.07 4.64
N LEU A 6 -1.54 -18.96 4.57
CA LEU A 6 -2.11 -17.61 4.62
C LEU A 6 -2.95 -17.29 3.37
N ILE A 7 -2.59 -17.79 2.19
CA ILE A 7 -3.38 -17.69 0.97
C ILE A 7 -4.71 -18.44 1.12
N ALA A 8 -4.70 -19.63 1.73
CA ALA A 8 -5.93 -20.43 1.96
C ALA A 8 -6.90 -19.73 2.95
N VAL A 9 -6.41 -19.08 4.00
CA VAL A 9 -7.23 -18.34 4.97
C VAL A 9 -7.92 -17.12 4.35
N MET A 10 -7.32 -16.49 3.33
CA MET A 10 -7.94 -15.35 2.63
C MET A 10 -9.06 -15.75 1.67
N LEU A 11 -9.10 -16.98 1.18
CA LEU A 11 -10.17 -17.50 0.34
C LEU A 11 -11.49 -17.72 1.11
N PHE A 12 -11.42 -17.85 2.44
CA PHE A 12 -12.60 -18.13 3.28
C PHE A 12 -13.32 -16.88 3.82
N CYS A 13 -12.71 -15.71 3.79
CA CYS A 13 -13.37 -14.46 4.23
C CYS A 13 -14.06 -13.79 3.04
N GLY A 14 -15.30 -14.16 2.81
CA GLY A 14 -16.13 -13.76 1.68
C GLY A 14 -16.20 -12.26 1.40
N GLY A 15 -16.13 -11.93 0.12
CA GLY A 15 -16.42 -10.62 -0.46
C GLY A 15 -15.46 -10.21 -1.58
N ALA A 16 -15.86 -10.43 -2.83
CA ALA A 16 -15.51 -9.71 -4.06
C ALA A 16 -14.03 -9.55 -4.49
N MET A 17 -13.15 -10.48 -4.18
CA MET A 17 -12.14 -10.95 -5.11
C MET A 17 -12.40 -12.44 -5.28
N SER A 18 -13.04 -12.84 -6.34
CA SER A 18 -12.89 -14.21 -6.87
C SER A 18 -11.48 -14.31 -7.49
N ALA A 19 -10.47 -14.14 -6.62
CA ALA A 19 -9.11 -14.41 -6.99
C ALA A 19 -8.98 -15.92 -7.11
N SER A 20 -9.23 -16.44 -8.31
CA SER A 20 -8.90 -17.83 -8.61
C SER A 20 -7.42 -18.07 -8.26
N PRO A 21 -7.02 -19.29 -7.88
CA PRO A 21 -5.62 -19.64 -7.63
C PRO A 21 -4.69 -19.17 -8.77
N GLN A 22 -5.20 -19.12 -9.99
CA GLN A 22 -4.49 -18.64 -11.17
C GLN A 22 -4.13 -17.14 -11.09
N ASN A 23 -5.01 -16.30 -10.55
CA ASN A 23 -4.76 -14.86 -10.44
C ASN A 23 -3.64 -14.57 -9.41
N TRP A 24 -3.58 -15.32 -8.32
CA TRP A 24 -2.49 -15.22 -7.34
C TRP A 24 -1.15 -15.68 -7.91
N HIS A 25 -1.16 -16.79 -8.66
CA HIS A 25 0.04 -17.28 -9.33
C HIS A 25 0.60 -16.26 -10.32
N ASN A 26 -0.25 -15.60 -11.10
CA ASN A 26 0.15 -14.56 -12.04
C ASN A 26 0.68 -13.31 -11.30
N LEU A 27 0.04 -12.89 -10.21
CA LEU A 27 0.51 -11.78 -9.40
C LEU A 27 1.91 -12.03 -8.81
N MET A 28 2.19 -13.26 -8.36
CA MET A 28 3.50 -13.63 -7.81
C MET A 28 4.62 -13.68 -8.87
N LYS A 29 4.31 -13.78 -10.16
CA LYS A 29 5.29 -13.68 -11.26
C LYS A 29 5.72 -12.24 -11.54
N LEU A 30 4.94 -11.26 -11.13
CA LEU A 30 5.28 -9.85 -11.30
C LEU A 30 6.48 -9.46 -10.43
N SER A 31 7.23 -8.46 -10.88
CA SER A 31 8.25 -7.85 -10.02
C SER A 31 7.61 -7.26 -8.74
N PRO A 32 8.36 -7.11 -7.64
CA PRO A 32 7.83 -6.53 -6.41
C PRO A 32 7.16 -5.16 -6.63
N PHE A 33 7.74 -4.31 -7.47
CA PHE A 33 7.18 -3.01 -7.79
C PHE A 33 5.85 -3.12 -8.57
N GLU A 34 5.74 -4.04 -9.53
CA GLU A 34 4.49 -4.27 -10.26
C GLU A 34 3.39 -4.85 -9.36
N ARG A 35 3.74 -5.68 -8.38
CA ARG A 35 2.80 -6.12 -7.34
C ARG A 35 2.27 -4.92 -6.54
N ALA A 36 3.16 -4.01 -6.14
CA ALA A 36 2.79 -2.80 -5.40
C ALA A 36 1.85 -1.90 -6.21
N VAL A 37 2.14 -1.67 -7.49
CA VAL A 37 1.26 -0.92 -8.41
C VAL A 37 -0.11 -1.58 -8.50
N THR A 38 -0.15 -2.90 -8.73
CA THR A 38 -1.40 -3.66 -8.88
C THR A 38 -2.26 -3.61 -7.62
N ILE A 39 -1.65 -3.79 -6.44
CA ILE A 39 -2.36 -3.71 -5.15
C ILE A 39 -2.91 -2.30 -4.95
N THR A 40 -2.10 -1.28 -5.23
CA THR A 40 -2.52 0.11 -5.01
C THR A 40 -3.69 0.46 -5.93
N LYS A 41 -3.63 0.14 -7.22
CA LYS A 41 -4.76 0.32 -8.16
C LYS A 41 -6.03 -0.34 -7.64
N TYR A 42 -5.92 -1.57 -7.16
CA TYR A 42 -7.07 -2.32 -6.66
C TYR A 42 -7.72 -1.66 -5.44
N TYR A 43 -6.94 -1.16 -4.49
CA TYR A 43 -7.47 -0.60 -3.25
C TYR A 43 -7.86 0.86 -3.35
N GLU A 44 -7.16 1.68 -4.13
CA GLU A 44 -7.51 3.09 -4.36
C GLU A 44 -8.68 3.25 -5.31
N GLN A 45 -8.86 2.28 -6.25
CA GLN A 45 -9.88 2.35 -7.30
C GLN A 45 -9.71 3.59 -8.19
N TRP A 46 -10.74 3.96 -8.94
CA TRP A 46 -10.69 5.07 -9.89
C TRP A 46 -11.39 6.30 -9.34
N HIS A 47 -10.64 7.39 -9.19
CA HIS A 47 -11.15 8.68 -8.76
C HIS A 47 -11.59 9.52 -9.96
N THR A 48 -12.82 10.01 -9.88
CA THR A 48 -13.47 10.84 -10.87
C THR A 48 -13.50 12.31 -10.42
N ARG A 49 -14.10 13.20 -11.23
CA ARG A 49 -14.29 14.61 -10.87
C ARG A 49 -15.04 14.81 -9.53
N LYS A 50 -15.87 13.84 -9.15
CA LYS A 50 -16.61 13.87 -7.86
C LYS A 50 -15.70 13.72 -6.65
N ASP A 51 -14.52 13.14 -6.85
CA ASP A 51 -13.56 12.84 -5.81
C ASP A 51 -12.50 13.95 -5.64
N TYR A 52 -12.68 15.10 -6.31
CA TYR A 52 -11.76 16.23 -6.19
C TYR A 52 -11.40 16.52 -4.73
N PRO A 53 -10.14 16.73 -4.37
CA PRO A 53 -8.98 16.95 -5.23
C PRO A 53 -8.20 15.68 -5.64
N TYR A 54 -8.81 14.49 -5.58
CA TYR A 54 -8.14 13.23 -5.95
C TYR A 54 -8.46 12.85 -7.40
N ILE A 55 -7.45 12.35 -8.13
CA ILE A 55 -7.55 11.98 -9.54
C ILE A 55 -6.87 10.63 -9.81
N GLY A 56 -7.38 9.87 -10.79
CA GLY A 56 -6.82 8.58 -11.18
C GLY A 56 -6.82 7.57 -10.04
N TYR A 57 -5.67 7.05 -9.67
CA TYR A 57 -5.52 6.08 -8.57
C TYR A 57 -5.14 6.75 -7.24
N GLY A 58 -5.86 7.80 -6.86
CA GLY A 58 -5.72 8.43 -5.54
C GLY A 58 -4.65 9.53 -5.46
N HIS A 59 -4.15 10.02 -6.60
CA HIS A 59 -3.25 11.18 -6.60
C HIS A 59 -4.01 12.44 -6.17
N ARG A 60 -3.51 13.13 -5.14
CA ARG A 60 -4.06 14.42 -4.74
C ARG A 60 -3.43 15.53 -5.55
N ILE A 61 -4.23 16.21 -6.38
CA ILE A 61 -3.81 17.36 -7.16
C ILE A 61 -3.30 18.46 -6.23
N ARG A 62 -2.10 18.98 -6.53
CA ARG A 62 -1.43 20.02 -5.75
C ARG A 62 -1.49 21.35 -6.49
N PRO A 63 -1.39 22.48 -5.79
CA PRO A 63 -1.26 23.79 -6.44
C PRO A 63 -0.09 23.78 -7.44
N GLY A 64 -0.34 24.25 -8.66
CA GLY A 64 0.65 24.30 -9.76
C GLY A 64 0.74 23.03 -10.61
N GLU A 65 0.02 21.95 -10.29
CA GLU A 65 -0.09 20.79 -11.16
C GLU A 65 -1.19 21.01 -12.23
N ASN A 66 -0.83 20.86 -13.51
CA ASN A 66 -1.78 20.98 -14.64
C ASN A 66 -2.46 19.64 -14.93
N LEU A 67 -3.18 19.10 -13.92
CA LEU A 67 -3.96 17.88 -14.05
C LEU A 67 -5.45 18.22 -14.12
N THR A 68 -6.12 17.74 -15.16
CA THR A 68 -7.53 18.02 -15.44
C THR A 68 -8.30 16.73 -15.67
N TYR A 69 -9.61 16.75 -15.38
CA TYR A 69 -10.51 15.65 -15.70
C TYR A 69 -11.11 15.85 -17.13
N PRO A 70 -11.34 14.73 -17.87
CA PRO A 70 -10.97 13.35 -17.54
C PRO A 70 -9.47 13.12 -17.70
N ILE A 71 -8.94 12.12 -16.94
CA ILE A 71 -7.57 11.63 -17.09
C ILE A 71 -7.61 10.25 -17.74
N THR A 72 -6.64 9.93 -18.59
CA THR A 72 -6.52 8.59 -19.19
C THR A 72 -5.92 7.60 -18.18
N GLU A 73 -6.18 6.30 -18.37
CA GLU A 73 -5.58 5.26 -17.52
C GLU A 73 -4.05 5.30 -17.60
N HIS A 74 -3.48 5.51 -18.78
CA HIS A 74 -2.03 5.62 -18.96
C HIS A 74 -1.44 6.79 -18.15
N GLN A 75 -2.09 7.96 -18.16
CA GLN A 75 -1.66 9.09 -17.34
C GLN A 75 -1.76 8.78 -15.85
N ALA A 76 -2.88 8.21 -15.42
CA ALA A 76 -3.09 7.83 -14.02
C ALA A 76 -2.09 6.78 -13.54
N ASP A 77 -1.77 5.78 -14.37
CA ASP A 77 -0.73 4.78 -14.08
C ASP A 77 0.64 5.42 -13.95
N SER A 78 1.00 6.32 -14.85
CA SER A 78 2.28 7.05 -14.81
C SER A 78 2.42 7.88 -13.53
N ILE A 79 1.36 8.59 -13.13
CA ILE A 79 1.31 9.40 -11.90
C ILE A 79 1.44 8.48 -10.67
N LEU A 80 0.65 7.40 -10.60
CA LEU A 80 0.73 6.43 -9.52
C LEU A 80 2.14 5.88 -9.33
N ARG A 81 2.78 5.45 -10.43
CA ARG A 81 4.17 4.93 -10.39
C ARG A 81 5.15 5.97 -9.90
N SER A 82 5.01 7.23 -10.34
CA SER A 82 5.83 8.34 -9.86
C SER A 82 5.66 8.55 -8.36
N ASP A 83 4.42 8.59 -7.90
CA ASP A 83 4.11 8.81 -6.47
C ASP A 83 4.56 7.64 -5.58
N LEU A 84 4.37 6.40 -6.03
CA LEU A 84 4.90 5.23 -5.31
C LEU A 84 6.42 5.29 -5.19
N ARG A 85 7.15 5.62 -6.28
CA ARG A 85 8.61 5.77 -6.22
C ARG A 85 9.04 6.86 -5.24
N LYS A 86 8.36 8.03 -5.24
CA LYS A 86 8.61 9.12 -4.28
C LYS A 86 8.38 8.64 -2.84
N ASN A 87 7.29 7.92 -2.58
CA ASN A 87 7.02 7.37 -1.26
C ASN A 87 8.07 6.32 -0.85
N CYS A 88 8.46 5.40 -1.73
CA CYS A 88 9.52 4.42 -1.45
C CYS A 88 10.86 5.09 -1.13
N ALA A 89 11.20 6.18 -1.83
CA ALA A 89 12.45 6.91 -1.62
C ALA A 89 12.58 7.48 -0.19
N LEU A 90 11.46 7.80 0.47
CA LEU A 90 11.45 8.23 1.88
C LEU A 90 11.94 7.13 2.85
N PHE A 91 11.88 5.88 2.42
CA PHE A 91 12.21 4.69 3.23
C PHE A 91 13.40 3.91 2.68
N ARG A 92 14.23 4.52 1.79
CA ARG A 92 15.36 3.83 1.13
C ARG A 92 16.33 3.16 2.08
N GLN A 93 16.49 3.69 3.31
CA GLN A 93 17.37 3.11 4.35
C GLN A 93 16.91 1.72 4.82
N TYR A 94 15.66 1.34 4.56
CA TYR A 94 15.11 0.03 4.91
C TYR A 94 15.26 -1.02 3.78
N GLY A 95 16.01 -0.69 2.71
CA GLY A 95 16.29 -1.64 1.63
C GLY A 95 15.02 -2.16 0.95
N ALA A 96 14.88 -3.50 0.87
CA ALA A 96 13.73 -4.16 0.23
C ALA A 96 12.39 -3.80 0.90
N ASP A 97 12.38 -3.48 2.21
CA ASP A 97 11.16 -3.09 2.93
C ASP A 97 10.65 -1.70 2.51
N SER A 98 11.46 -0.89 1.84
CA SER A 98 11.07 0.43 1.35
C SER A 98 9.82 0.39 0.48
N LEU A 99 9.59 -0.71 -0.24
CA LEU A 99 8.42 -0.88 -1.09
C LEU A 99 7.13 -1.07 -0.29
N LEU A 100 7.15 -1.94 0.72
CA LEU A 100 6.03 -2.09 1.65
C LEU A 100 5.71 -0.77 2.34
N LEU A 101 6.74 -0.12 2.91
CA LEU A 101 6.60 1.15 3.62
C LEU A 101 6.10 2.27 2.72
N GLY A 102 6.55 2.31 1.46
CA GLY A 102 6.07 3.24 0.44
C GLY A 102 4.58 3.07 0.12
N CYS A 103 4.09 1.83 0.00
CA CYS A 103 2.67 1.53 -0.20
C CYS A 103 1.82 1.95 1.00
N VAL A 104 2.27 1.64 2.22
CA VAL A 104 1.58 2.08 3.45
C VAL A 104 1.54 3.62 3.52
N SER A 105 2.68 4.27 3.24
CA SER A 105 2.79 5.73 3.20
C SER A 105 1.88 6.38 2.15
N TYR A 106 1.74 5.76 0.98
CA TYR A 106 0.84 6.25 -0.07
C TYR A 106 -0.60 6.36 0.42
N ASN A 107 -1.06 5.36 1.18
CA ASN A 107 -2.44 5.31 1.70
C ASN A 107 -2.66 6.16 2.96
N CYS A 108 -1.76 6.10 3.93
CA CYS A 108 -1.98 6.75 5.25
C CYS A 108 -1.08 7.97 5.51
N GLY A 109 -0.28 8.37 4.53
CA GLY A 109 0.67 9.47 4.63
C GLY A 109 1.97 9.11 5.35
N CYS A 110 3.10 9.70 4.92
CA CYS A 110 4.43 9.39 5.45
C CYS A 110 4.58 9.73 6.94
N ALA A 111 3.90 10.78 7.42
CA ALA A 111 3.91 11.17 8.83
C ALA A 111 3.34 10.09 9.77
N SER A 112 2.50 9.18 9.24
CA SER A 112 1.99 8.05 10.02
C SER A 112 3.08 7.05 10.39
N LEU A 113 4.09 6.92 9.56
CA LEU A 113 5.24 6.05 9.75
C LEU A 113 6.43 6.80 10.37
N LEU A 114 6.88 7.87 9.71
CA LEU A 114 8.08 8.62 10.09
C LEU A 114 7.90 9.45 11.34
N GLY A 115 6.65 9.77 11.67
CA GLY A 115 6.35 10.78 12.68
C GLY A 115 6.32 12.20 12.10
N SER A 116 6.10 13.16 12.97
CA SER A 116 6.08 14.59 12.67
C SER A 116 6.45 15.39 13.91
N LYS A 117 6.40 16.74 13.84
CA LYS A 117 6.68 17.61 15.01
C LYS A 117 5.93 17.16 16.28
N ASN A 118 4.68 16.66 16.13
CA ASN A 118 3.81 16.30 17.26
C ASN A 118 3.52 14.79 17.33
N LYS A 119 4.19 13.96 16.54
CA LYS A 119 3.96 12.52 16.49
C LYS A 119 5.28 11.77 16.38
N SER A 120 5.56 10.87 17.32
CA SER A 120 6.75 10.02 17.28
C SER A 120 6.73 9.06 16.09
N LYS A 121 7.92 8.60 15.68
CA LYS A 121 8.11 7.50 14.72
C LYS A 121 7.29 6.28 15.17
N SER A 122 6.68 5.60 14.22
CA SER A 122 5.83 4.42 14.48
C SER A 122 6.62 3.27 15.12
N THR A 123 5.94 2.43 15.88
CA THR A 123 6.51 1.21 16.47
C THR A 123 7.04 0.27 15.40
N LEU A 124 6.34 0.18 14.25
CA LEU A 124 6.79 -0.59 13.09
C LEU A 124 8.21 -0.18 12.64
N LEU A 125 8.44 1.12 12.44
CA LEU A 125 9.77 1.59 12.02
C LEU A 125 10.81 1.45 13.13
N LYS A 126 10.45 1.67 14.40
CA LYS A 126 11.35 1.45 15.54
C LYS A 126 11.83 0.00 15.61
N LYS A 127 10.95 -0.97 15.31
CA LYS A 127 11.33 -2.39 15.21
C LYS A 127 12.31 -2.64 14.06
N LEU A 128 12.04 -2.11 12.87
CA LEU A 128 12.93 -2.24 11.73
C LEU A 128 14.28 -1.59 11.96
N ASP A 129 14.34 -0.45 12.68
CA ASP A 129 15.59 0.25 13.02
C ASP A 129 16.55 -0.64 13.83
N VAL A 130 16.03 -1.56 14.64
CA VAL A 130 16.82 -2.52 15.44
C VAL A 130 16.88 -3.92 14.81
N GLY A 131 16.52 -4.05 13.55
CA GLY A 131 16.55 -5.33 12.82
C GLY A 131 15.45 -6.33 13.20
N ASN A 132 14.48 -5.92 14.01
CA ASN A 132 13.37 -6.79 14.38
C ASN A 132 12.35 -6.90 13.24
N ARG A 133 12.25 -8.12 12.66
CA ARG A 133 11.38 -8.42 11.52
C ARG A 133 9.94 -8.79 11.91
N ASN A 134 9.62 -8.88 13.20
CA ASN A 134 8.27 -9.18 13.66
C ASN A 134 7.40 -7.92 13.67
N ILE A 135 7.01 -7.45 12.48
CA ILE A 135 6.30 -6.18 12.27
C ILE A 135 4.83 -6.34 11.89
N LEU A 136 4.34 -7.56 11.71
CA LEU A 136 2.99 -7.80 11.18
C LEU A 136 1.89 -7.14 12.04
N VAL A 137 1.95 -7.33 13.36
CA VAL A 137 0.96 -6.75 14.28
C VAL A 137 0.96 -5.22 14.19
N ASP A 138 2.16 -4.61 14.17
CA ASP A 138 2.29 -3.15 14.06
C ASP A 138 1.83 -2.63 12.71
N LEU A 139 2.04 -3.40 11.63
CA LEU A 139 1.55 -3.07 10.29
C LEU A 139 0.01 -3.08 10.24
N LEU A 140 -0.62 -4.07 10.89
CA LEU A 140 -2.08 -4.19 10.92
C LEU A 140 -2.76 -3.05 11.70
N GLU A 141 -2.03 -2.32 12.55
CA GLU A 141 -2.54 -1.11 13.22
C GLU A 141 -2.75 0.07 12.26
N PHE A 142 -2.12 0.07 11.06
CA PHE A 142 -2.38 1.08 10.02
C PHE A 142 -3.71 0.82 9.27
N CYS A 143 -4.77 0.53 10.03
CA CYS A 143 -6.09 0.20 9.49
C CYS A 143 -7.20 1.12 10.00
N HIS A 144 -6.88 2.24 10.67
CA HIS A 144 -7.88 3.12 11.25
C HIS A 144 -8.35 4.18 10.26
N TYR A 145 -9.67 4.38 10.21
CA TYR A 145 -10.32 5.47 9.49
C TYR A 145 -11.28 6.18 10.44
N LYS A 146 -11.15 7.50 10.57
CA LYS A 146 -11.94 8.33 11.54
C LYS A 146 -11.91 7.74 12.96
N GLY A 147 -10.74 7.29 13.41
CA GLY A 147 -10.52 6.72 14.74
C GLY A 147 -11.02 5.29 14.97
N LYS A 148 -11.66 4.66 13.98
CA LYS A 148 -12.16 3.28 14.08
C LYS A 148 -11.37 2.33 13.18
N ARG A 149 -11.19 1.08 13.63
CA ARG A 149 -10.62 0.01 12.79
C ARG A 149 -11.52 -0.24 11.59
N HIS A 150 -10.90 -0.32 10.40
CA HIS A 150 -11.62 -0.55 9.15
C HIS A 150 -11.19 -1.89 8.55
N PRO A 151 -12.07 -2.90 8.47
CA PRO A 151 -11.70 -4.25 8.02
C PRO A 151 -11.09 -4.29 6.62
N TYR A 152 -11.59 -3.47 5.70
CA TYR A 152 -11.08 -3.37 4.34
C TYR A 152 -9.63 -2.87 4.29
N ILE A 153 -9.29 -1.85 5.12
CA ILE A 153 -7.92 -1.33 5.20
C ILE A 153 -7.02 -2.36 5.91
N GLN A 154 -7.52 -3.05 6.94
CA GLN A 154 -6.77 -4.12 7.61
C GLN A 154 -6.43 -5.25 6.65
N ARG A 155 -7.39 -5.68 5.80
CA ARG A 155 -7.16 -6.66 4.74
C ARG A 155 -6.11 -6.19 3.74
N ARG A 156 -6.11 -4.91 3.36
CA ARG A 156 -5.06 -4.30 2.53
C ARG A 156 -3.68 -4.50 3.15
N ARG A 157 -3.50 -4.21 4.44
CA ARG A 157 -2.21 -4.40 5.16
C ARG A 157 -1.73 -5.85 5.11
N TRP A 158 -2.64 -6.81 5.30
CA TRP A 158 -2.32 -8.23 5.16
C TRP A 158 -1.80 -8.58 3.77
N ILE A 159 -2.46 -8.12 2.73
CA ILE A 159 -2.08 -8.40 1.34
C ILE A 159 -0.75 -7.72 1.00
N GLU A 160 -0.57 -6.47 1.39
CA GLU A 160 0.71 -5.76 1.22
C GLU A 160 1.86 -6.50 1.93
N TYR A 161 1.64 -6.99 3.15
CA TYR A 161 2.64 -7.77 3.87
C TYR A 161 3.04 -9.05 3.12
N ILE A 162 2.06 -9.84 2.70
CA ILE A 162 2.34 -11.13 2.02
C ILE A 162 3.09 -10.93 0.70
N LEU A 163 2.74 -9.88 -0.04
CA LEU A 163 3.25 -9.68 -1.40
C LEU A 163 4.53 -8.87 -1.45
N LEU A 164 4.80 -8.03 -0.46
CA LEU A 164 5.88 -7.05 -0.51
C LEU A 164 6.91 -7.21 0.61
N PHE A 165 6.56 -7.83 1.75
CA PHE A 165 7.51 -8.04 2.83
C PHE A 165 8.34 -9.30 2.59
N GLU A 166 9.66 -9.15 2.52
CA GLU A 166 10.56 -10.27 2.39
C GLU A 166 10.94 -10.81 3.78
N SER A 167 10.38 -11.98 4.12
CA SER A 167 10.89 -12.74 5.26
C SER A 167 12.27 -13.30 4.88
N LYS A 168 13.32 -12.71 5.43
CA LYS A 168 14.65 -13.32 5.39
C LYS A 168 14.72 -14.47 6.38
#